data_b280acd62c798d6f33db1b531d76eeb4
#
_entry.id   b280acd62c798d6f33db1b531d76eeb4
#
_cell.length_a   1.000
_cell.length_b   1.000
_cell.length_c   1.000
_cell.angle_alpha   90.00
_cell.angle_beta   90.00
_cell.angle_gamma   90.00
#
_symmetry.space_group_name_H-M   'P 1'
#
loop_
_entity.id
_entity.type
_entity.pdbx_description
1 polymer ?
#
loop_
_entity_poly.entity_id
_entity_poly.type
_entity_poly.pdbx_seq_one_letter_code
_entity_poly.pdbx_strand_id
1 'polypeptide(L)'
;GLAIAFQRMKKEAAAAHENVTAQVSNRVEESLKLLESMAIQPEFYDPSVPPLEKVAKLDRITETYGYIMICFVDSDINVYTIGEEPASLASREYMQQLFSTGQPQITDSFAAGADGITLNYTVAYPLKQNGEITGCLFCAIYFDEIVNILKEASGFSGTQAVLIGSRGQIMSST
;
A
#
# COMPACT_ATOMS: atom_id res chain seq x y z
N GLY A 1 -37.66 10.94 20.98
CA GLY A 1 -37.29 12.31 21.22
C GLY A 1 -35.93 12.66 20.63
N LEU A 2 -35.53 13.90 20.76
CA LEU A 2 -34.26 14.45 20.22
C LEU A 2 -33.03 13.70 20.78
N ALA A 3 -33.06 13.35 22.09
CA ALA A 3 -31.98 12.63 22.75
C ALA A 3 -31.77 11.19 22.14
N ILE A 4 -32.86 10.51 21.80
CA ILE A 4 -32.80 9.18 21.17
C ILE A 4 -32.26 9.28 19.76
N ALA A 5 -32.67 10.28 18.98
CA ALA A 5 -32.17 10.54 17.64
C ALA A 5 -30.66 10.83 17.64
N PHE A 6 -30.18 11.62 18.58
CA PHE A 6 -28.76 11.95 18.74
C PHE A 6 -27.92 10.71 19.12
N GLN A 7 -28.43 9.87 20.03
CA GLN A 7 -27.77 8.60 20.40
C GLN A 7 -27.68 7.64 19.21
N ARG A 8 -28.74 7.56 18.40
CA ARG A 8 -28.77 6.75 17.18
C ARG A 8 -27.71 7.22 16.16
N MET A 9 -27.64 8.54 15.94
CA MET A 9 -26.63 9.12 15.04
C MET A 9 -25.20 8.79 15.47
N LYS A 10 -24.90 8.87 16.78
CA LYS A 10 -23.59 8.50 17.33
C LYS A 10 -23.26 7.03 17.08
N LYS A 11 -24.22 6.14 17.29
CA LYS A 11 -24.03 4.68 17.03
C LYS A 11 -23.79 4.40 15.57
N GLU A 12 -24.53 5.03 14.67
CA GLU A 12 -24.39 4.85 13.23
C GLU A 12 -23.03 5.37 12.75
N ALA A 13 -22.57 6.52 13.25
CA ALA A 13 -21.26 7.08 12.94
C ALA A 13 -20.13 6.18 13.45
N ALA A 14 -20.24 5.65 14.67
CA ALA A 14 -19.25 4.72 15.23
C ALA A 14 -19.19 3.42 14.45
N ALA A 15 -20.35 2.85 14.06
CA ALA A 15 -20.42 1.63 13.26
C ALA A 15 -19.81 1.84 11.87
N ALA A 16 -20.06 2.97 11.22
CA ALA A 16 -19.48 3.32 9.93
C ALA A 16 -17.95 3.47 10.04
N HIS A 17 -17.45 4.11 11.09
CA HIS A 17 -16.01 4.24 11.36
C HIS A 17 -15.34 2.88 11.53
N GLU A 18 -15.90 2.00 12.35
CA GLU A 18 -15.38 0.63 12.55
C GLU A 18 -15.36 -0.17 11.24
N ASN A 19 -16.41 -0.05 10.42
CA ASN A 19 -16.49 -0.73 9.13
C ASN A 19 -15.40 -0.25 8.16
N VAL A 20 -15.18 1.05 8.06
CA VAL A 20 -14.12 1.64 7.22
C VAL A 20 -12.75 1.18 7.70
N THR A 21 -12.48 1.24 9.00
CA THR A 21 -11.22 0.79 9.59
C THR A 21 -10.96 -0.68 9.28
N ALA A 22 -11.98 -1.54 9.43
CA ALA A 22 -11.88 -2.96 9.12
C ALA A 22 -11.58 -3.19 7.62
N GLN A 23 -12.24 -2.48 6.71
CA GLN A 23 -12.01 -2.62 5.28
C GLN A 23 -10.60 -2.19 4.87
N VAL A 24 -10.10 -1.08 5.41
CA VAL A 24 -8.72 -0.63 5.13
C VAL A 24 -7.71 -1.62 5.70
N SER A 25 -7.90 -2.09 6.93
CA SER A 25 -7.02 -3.10 7.54
C SER A 25 -7.01 -4.39 6.72
N ASN A 26 -8.15 -4.81 6.20
CA ASN A 26 -8.24 -6.00 5.34
C ASN A 26 -7.49 -5.81 4.02
N ARG A 27 -7.54 -4.63 3.40
CA ARG A 27 -6.77 -4.31 2.19
C ARG A 27 -5.27 -4.36 2.45
N VAL A 28 -4.82 -3.77 3.56
CA VAL A 28 -3.40 -3.80 3.97
C VAL A 28 -2.94 -5.23 4.21
N GLU A 29 -3.71 -6.02 4.95
CA GLU A 29 -3.38 -7.42 5.25
C GLU A 29 -3.38 -8.29 4.00
N GLU A 30 -4.36 -8.14 3.12
CA GLU A 30 -4.42 -8.82 1.82
C GLU A 30 -3.18 -8.51 0.98
N SER A 31 -2.79 -7.24 0.89
CA SER A 31 -1.60 -6.80 0.17
C SER A 31 -0.32 -7.40 0.77
N LEU A 32 -0.21 -7.42 2.09
CA LEU A 32 0.95 -8.00 2.78
C LEU A 32 1.07 -9.50 2.51
N LYS A 33 -0.02 -10.24 2.59
CA LYS A 33 -0.05 -11.67 2.28
C LYS A 33 0.27 -11.97 0.82
N LEU A 34 -0.21 -11.14 -0.09
CA LEU A 34 0.11 -11.26 -1.51
C LEU A 34 1.62 -11.10 -1.73
N LEU A 35 2.22 -10.04 -1.18
CA LEU A 35 3.67 -9.81 -1.30
C LEU A 35 4.48 -10.93 -0.66
N GLU A 36 4.07 -11.42 0.50
CA GLU A 36 4.72 -12.54 1.18
C GLU A 36 4.71 -13.80 0.32
N SER A 37 3.57 -14.13 -0.30
CA SER A 37 3.45 -15.29 -1.19
C SER A 37 4.33 -15.19 -2.44
N MET A 38 4.56 -13.98 -2.92
CA MET A 38 5.44 -13.73 -4.07
C MET A 38 6.91 -13.73 -3.65
N ALA A 39 7.23 -13.22 -2.49
CA ALA A 39 8.61 -13.11 -1.98
C ALA A 39 9.30 -14.47 -1.78
N ILE A 40 8.56 -15.55 -1.59
CA ILE A 40 9.12 -16.91 -1.47
C ILE A 40 9.44 -17.56 -2.84
N GLN A 41 9.08 -16.92 -3.95
CA GLN A 41 9.30 -17.45 -5.29
C GLN A 41 10.67 -17.00 -5.83
N PRO A 42 11.52 -17.93 -6.30
CA PRO A 42 12.85 -17.60 -6.81
C PRO A 42 12.87 -16.53 -7.89
N GLU A 43 11.86 -16.50 -8.75
CA GLU A 43 11.74 -15.52 -9.83
C GLU A 43 11.71 -14.07 -9.33
N PHE A 44 11.36 -13.83 -8.06
CA PHE A 44 11.36 -12.49 -7.48
C PHE A 44 12.58 -12.23 -6.59
N TYR A 45 13.00 -13.18 -5.77
CA TYR A 45 14.11 -12.93 -4.83
C TYR A 45 15.48 -13.21 -5.44
N ASP A 46 15.59 -13.96 -6.54
CA ASP A 46 16.88 -14.27 -7.15
C ASP A 46 17.43 -13.07 -7.91
N PRO A 47 18.61 -12.52 -7.51
CA PRO A 47 19.19 -11.36 -8.17
C PRO A 47 19.70 -11.65 -9.57
N SER A 48 19.84 -12.93 -9.97
CA SER A 48 20.22 -13.30 -11.34
C SER A 48 19.09 -13.12 -12.36
N VAL A 49 17.84 -13.04 -11.90
CA VAL A 49 16.70 -12.77 -12.78
C VAL A 49 16.64 -11.27 -13.09
N PRO A 50 16.61 -10.88 -14.38
CA PRO A 50 16.60 -9.47 -14.75
C PRO A 50 15.42 -8.70 -14.17
N PRO A 51 15.63 -7.45 -13.69
CA PRO A 51 14.55 -6.65 -13.11
C PRO A 51 13.32 -6.48 -14.00
N LEU A 52 13.48 -6.26 -15.29
CA LEU A 52 12.35 -6.08 -16.20
C LEU A 52 11.52 -7.35 -16.42
N GLU A 53 12.08 -8.52 -16.27
CA GLU A 53 11.32 -9.78 -16.28
C GLU A 53 10.41 -9.87 -15.04
N LYS A 54 10.94 -9.46 -13.90
CA LYS A 54 10.16 -9.36 -12.65
C LYS A 54 9.00 -8.38 -12.80
N VAL A 55 9.27 -7.20 -13.35
CA VAL A 55 8.26 -6.16 -13.56
C VAL A 55 7.18 -6.62 -14.54
N ALA A 56 7.53 -7.26 -15.63
CA ALA A 56 6.55 -7.77 -16.60
C ALA A 56 5.57 -8.75 -15.95
N LYS A 57 6.04 -9.59 -15.03
CA LYS A 57 5.20 -10.51 -14.29
C LYS A 57 4.32 -9.78 -13.27
N LEU A 58 4.88 -8.80 -12.57
CA LEU A 58 4.14 -7.98 -11.62
C LEU A 58 3.03 -7.18 -12.29
N ASP A 59 3.27 -6.64 -13.48
CA ASP A 59 2.27 -5.90 -14.25
C ASP A 59 1.06 -6.77 -14.60
N ARG A 60 1.27 -8.05 -14.93
CA ARG A 60 0.16 -8.99 -15.17
C ARG A 60 -0.65 -9.26 -13.91
N ILE A 61 0.01 -9.36 -12.76
CA ILE A 61 -0.66 -9.54 -11.47
C ILE A 61 -1.45 -8.28 -11.11
N THR A 62 -0.86 -7.10 -11.29
CA THR A 62 -1.50 -5.81 -11.07
C THR A 62 -2.79 -5.66 -11.87
N GLU A 63 -2.79 -6.05 -13.14
CA GLU A 63 -3.99 -6.04 -14.00
C GLU A 63 -5.15 -6.86 -13.38
N THR A 64 -4.84 -7.98 -12.75
CA THR A 64 -5.83 -8.84 -12.10
C THR A 64 -6.49 -8.16 -10.90
N TYR A 65 -5.72 -7.43 -10.10
CA TYR A 65 -6.22 -6.79 -8.89
C TYR A 65 -6.82 -5.40 -9.11
N GLY A 66 -6.40 -4.64 -10.12
CA GLY A 66 -7.01 -3.40 -10.59
C GLY A 66 -6.91 -2.18 -9.66
N TYR A 67 -6.85 -2.36 -8.35
CA TYR A 67 -6.84 -1.28 -7.36
C TYR A 67 -5.47 -1.03 -6.73
N ILE A 68 -4.49 -1.85 -7.03
CA ILE A 68 -3.13 -1.75 -6.51
C ILE A 68 -2.13 -1.74 -7.67
N MET A 69 -0.98 -1.16 -7.40
CA MET A 69 0.20 -1.29 -8.24
C MET A 69 1.24 -2.10 -7.46
N ILE A 70 1.85 -3.09 -8.11
CA ILE A 70 2.90 -3.91 -7.48
C ILE A 70 4.21 -3.61 -8.18
N CYS A 71 5.22 -3.21 -7.41
CA CYS A 71 6.51 -2.78 -7.91
C CYS A 71 7.65 -3.63 -7.37
N PHE A 72 8.72 -3.74 -8.17
CA PHE A 72 9.99 -4.33 -7.77
C PHE A 72 11.04 -3.24 -7.55
N VAL A 73 11.81 -3.39 -6.46
CA VAL A 73 12.93 -2.52 -6.09
C VAL A 73 14.16 -3.41 -5.95
N ASP A 74 15.28 -3.02 -6.57
CA ASP A 74 16.54 -3.76 -6.48
C ASP A 74 17.31 -3.49 -5.17
N SER A 75 18.48 -4.13 -5.03
CA SER A 75 19.32 -3.97 -3.84
C SER A 75 19.92 -2.58 -3.66
N ASP A 76 19.95 -1.75 -4.70
CA ASP A 76 20.37 -0.34 -4.67
C ASP A 76 19.21 0.62 -4.44
N ILE A 77 18.04 0.09 -4.12
CA ILE A 77 16.80 0.82 -3.84
C ILE A 77 16.31 1.61 -5.05
N ASN A 78 16.42 1.03 -6.22
CA ASN A 78 15.86 1.55 -7.47
C ASN A 78 14.59 0.80 -7.85
N VAL A 79 13.50 1.53 -8.14
CA VAL A 79 12.26 0.97 -8.70
C VAL A 79 12.32 0.96 -10.21
N TYR A 80 11.82 -0.12 -10.82
CA TYR A 80 11.83 -0.35 -12.25
C TYR A 80 10.43 -0.24 -12.84
N THR A 81 10.33 0.44 -13.96
CA THR A 81 9.11 0.55 -14.77
C THR A 81 9.49 0.28 -16.23
N ILE A 82 8.69 -0.52 -16.94
CA ILE A 82 8.95 -0.83 -18.35
C ILE A 82 8.88 0.45 -19.18
N GLY A 83 9.90 0.69 -19.99
CA GLY A 83 9.99 1.86 -20.86
C GLY A 83 10.52 3.14 -20.19
N GLU A 84 10.88 3.07 -18.92
CA GLU A 84 11.41 4.21 -18.16
C GLU A 84 12.79 3.87 -17.56
N GLU A 85 13.57 4.92 -17.27
CA GLU A 85 14.78 4.76 -16.48
C GLU A 85 14.43 4.42 -15.02
N PRO A 86 15.24 3.58 -14.34
CA PRO A 86 15.02 3.30 -12.93
C PRO A 86 15.03 4.55 -12.07
N ALA A 87 14.11 4.65 -11.13
CA ALA A 87 14.00 5.76 -10.20
C ALA A 87 14.46 5.37 -8.81
N SER A 88 15.25 6.22 -8.14
CA SER A 88 15.71 5.95 -6.78
C SER A 88 14.62 6.21 -5.75
N LEU A 89 14.44 5.26 -4.84
CA LEU A 89 13.60 5.38 -3.64
C LEU A 89 14.45 5.44 -2.36
N ALA A 90 15.75 5.64 -2.48
CA ALA A 90 16.67 5.62 -1.34
C ALA A 90 16.39 6.70 -0.28
N SER A 91 15.75 7.81 -0.66
CA SER A 91 15.35 8.88 0.26
C SER A 91 14.06 8.58 1.04
N ARG A 92 13.33 7.53 0.69
CA ARG A 92 12.08 7.17 1.35
C ARG A 92 12.36 6.47 2.67
N GLU A 93 11.78 6.97 3.75
CA GLU A 93 11.99 6.43 5.10
C GLU A 93 11.61 4.94 5.19
N TYR A 94 10.47 4.55 4.64
CA TYR A 94 10.02 3.15 4.69
C TYR A 94 10.98 2.21 3.94
N MET A 95 11.63 2.66 2.87
CA MET A 95 12.67 1.88 2.18
C MET A 95 13.94 1.75 3.01
N GLN A 96 14.37 2.84 3.63
CA GLN A 96 15.53 2.82 4.55
C GLN A 96 15.29 1.86 5.71
N GLN A 97 14.11 1.88 6.30
CA GLN A 97 13.73 0.97 7.39
C GLN A 97 13.68 -0.49 6.92
N LEU A 98 13.09 -0.76 5.76
CA LEU A 98 13.02 -2.12 5.24
C LEU A 98 14.42 -2.70 4.99
N PHE A 99 15.29 -1.95 4.31
CA PHE A 99 16.64 -2.43 3.98
C PHE A 99 17.55 -2.52 5.20
N SER A 100 17.36 -1.70 6.23
CA SER A 100 18.15 -1.78 7.47
C SER A 100 17.67 -2.86 8.44
N THR A 101 16.36 -3.10 8.53
CA THR A 101 15.80 -4.06 9.49
C THR A 101 15.48 -5.43 8.89
N GLY A 102 15.30 -5.51 7.57
CA GLY A 102 14.82 -6.72 6.91
C GLY A 102 13.39 -7.08 7.23
N GLN A 103 12.60 -6.12 7.73
CA GLN A 103 11.21 -6.32 8.11
C GLN A 103 10.25 -5.59 7.16
N PRO A 104 9.03 -6.13 6.93
CA PRO A 104 8.00 -5.45 6.16
C PRO A 104 7.70 -4.06 6.70
N GLN A 105 7.30 -3.14 5.83
CA GLN A 105 6.97 -1.77 6.18
C GLN A 105 5.59 -1.38 5.63
N ILE A 106 4.89 -0.59 6.42
CA ILE A 106 3.61 0.00 6.03
C ILE A 106 3.73 1.50 6.29
N THR A 107 3.38 2.34 5.31
CA THR A 107 3.44 3.79 5.49
C THR A 107 2.35 4.27 6.45
N ASP A 108 2.67 5.24 7.32
CA ASP A 108 1.73 5.79 8.30
C ASP A 108 0.65 6.68 7.67
N SER A 109 0.94 7.20 6.50
CA SER A 109 0.04 8.08 5.75
C SER A 109 0.37 7.99 4.26
N PHE A 110 -0.47 8.59 3.44
CA PHE A 110 -0.19 8.68 2.03
C PHE A 110 1.06 9.51 1.77
N ALA A 111 1.97 8.95 1.00
CA ALA A 111 3.19 9.61 0.53
C ALA A 111 3.13 9.75 -0.99
N ALA A 112 3.83 10.75 -1.52
CA ALA A 112 3.98 10.87 -2.96
C ALA A 112 4.68 9.64 -3.53
N GLY A 113 4.16 9.11 -4.65
CA GLY A 113 4.78 8.01 -5.37
C GLY A 113 6.09 8.40 -6.04
N ALA A 114 6.64 7.52 -6.87
CA ALA A 114 7.87 7.77 -7.61
C ALA A 114 7.77 8.97 -8.56
N ASP A 115 6.56 9.28 -9.04
CA ASP A 115 6.26 10.45 -9.88
C ASP A 115 6.23 11.79 -9.10
N GLY A 116 6.23 11.74 -7.75
CA GLY A 116 6.17 12.90 -6.88
C GLY A 116 4.80 13.58 -6.80
N ILE A 117 3.77 13.06 -7.48
CA ILE A 117 2.44 13.65 -7.62
C ILE A 117 1.35 12.75 -7.06
N THR A 118 1.35 11.47 -7.44
CA THR A 118 0.33 10.51 -7.03
C THR A 118 0.50 10.12 -5.56
N LEU A 119 -0.55 10.24 -4.77
CA LEU A 119 -0.55 9.83 -3.37
C LEU A 119 -0.88 8.35 -3.25
N ASN A 120 -0.05 7.62 -2.55
CA ASN A 120 -0.18 6.18 -2.35
C ASN A 120 -0.04 5.80 -0.88
N TYR A 121 -0.81 4.80 -0.47
CA TYR A 121 -0.57 4.05 0.76
C TYR A 121 0.25 2.82 0.40
N THR A 122 1.39 2.62 1.04
CA THR A 122 2.37 1.64 0.59
C THR A 122 2.58 0.53 1.62
N VAL A 123 2.58 -0.71 1.13
CA VAL A 123 2.95 -1.92 1.88
C VAL A 123 4.16 -2.53 1.17
N ALA A 124 5.27 -2.68 1.87
CA ALA A 124 6.52 -3.19 1.32
C ALA A 124 6.98 -4.47 2.03
N TYR A 125 7.49 -5.43 1.27
CA TYR A 125 7.96 -6.71 1.78
C TYR A 125 9.36 -7.02 1.25
N PRO A 126 10.33 -7.41 2.10
CA PRO A 126 11.70 -7.67 1.66
C PRO A 126 11.81 -8.96 0.85
N LEU A 127 12.67 -8.93 -0.16
CA LEU A 127 13.11 -10.12 -0.89
C LEU A 127 14.46 -10.56 -0.33
N LYS A 128 14.59 -11.84 -0.02
CA LYS A 128 15.81 -12.39 0.58
C LYS A 128 16.26 -13.66 -0.13
N GLN A 129 17.57 -13.79 -0.29
CA GLN A 129 18.21 -15.03 -0.71
C GLN A 129 19.30 -15.35 0.31
N ASN A 130 19.25 -16.56 0.89
CA ASN A 130 20.19 -16.98 1.92
C ASN A 130 20.31 -16.00 3.11
N GLY A 131 19.19 -15.38 3.48
CA GLY A 131 19.12 -14.44 4.59
C GLY A 131 19.53 -12.99 4.28
N GLU A 132 20.06 -12.74 3.08
CA GLU A 132 20.45 -11.40 2.64
C GLU A 132 19.36 -10.75 1.79
N ILE A 133 19.15 -9.45 1.96
CA ILE A 133 18.16 -8.70 1.20
C ILE A 133 18.65 -8.50 -0.22
N THR A 134 17.88 -8.99 -1.20
CA THR A 134 18.17 -8.84 -2.63
C THR A 134 17.33 -7.74 -3.30
N GLY A 135 16.36 -7.21 -2.60
CA GLY A 135 15.44 -6.19 -3.07
C GLY A 135 14.19 -6.14 -2.22
N CYS A 136 13.15 -5.53 -2.76
CA CYS A 136 11.82 -5.60 -2.15
C CYS A 136 10.70 -5.57 -3.21
N LEU A 137 9.54 -6.04 -2.79
CA LEU A 137 8.28 -5.82 -3.51
C LEU A 137 7.44 -4.84 -2.70
N PHE A 138 6.71 -3.95 -3.36
CA PHE A 138 5.74 -3.13 -2.65
C PHE A 138 4.43 -3.03 -3.44
N CYS A 139 3.32 -2.93 -2.70
CA CYS A 139 2.02 -2.56 -3.23
C CYS A 139 1.79 -1.09 -2.95
N ALA A 140 1.36 -0.35 -3.96
CA ALA A 140 0.86 1.02 -3.81
C ALA A 140 -0.67 0.98 -3.94
N ILE A 141 -1.37 1.37 -2.88
CA ILE A 141 -2.83 1.51 -2.86
C ILE A 141 -3.14 2.98 -3.08
N TYR A 142 -3.85 3.28 -4.19
CA TYR A 142 -4.14 4.65 -4.55
C TYR A 142 -5.14 5.29 -3.58
N PHE A 143 -4.96 6.59 -3.36
CA PHE A 143 -5.86 7.38 -2.51
C PHE A 143 -7.32 7.26 -2.96
N ASP A 144 -7.60 7.25 -4.25
CA ASP A 144 -8.94 7.12 -4.78
C ASP A 144 -9.64 5.83 -4.35
N GLU A 145 -8.91 4.72 -4.23
CA GLU A 145 -9.46 3.45 -3.72
C GLU A 145 -9.92 3.59 -2.27
N ILE A 146 -9.13 4.26 -1.43
CA ILE A 146 -9.51 4.50 -0.04
C ILE A 146 -10.72 5.43 0.05
N VAL A 147 -10.78 6.46 -0.80
CA VAL A 147 -11.96 7.35 -0.89
C VAL A 147 -13.21 6.57 -1.29
N ASN A 148 -13.10 5.63 -2.22
CA ASN A 148 -14.22 4.78 -2.64
C ASN A 148 -14.71 3.89 -1.49
N ILE A 149 -13.80 3.28 -0.72
CA ILE A 149 -14.14 2.51 0.47
C ILE A 149 -14.90 3.38 1.48
N LEU A 150 -14.44 4.60 1.71
CA LEU A 150 -15.11 5.56 2.60
C LEU A 150 -16.52 5.90 2.14
N LYS A 151 -16.70 6.18 0.85
CA LYS A 151 -18.02 6.49 0.27
C LYS A 151 -19.00 5.33 0.42
N GLU A 152 -18.58 4.11 0.12
CA GLU A 152 -19.42 2.92 0.20
C GLU A 152 -19.82 2.59 1.65
N ALA A 153 -18.88 2.71 2.59
CA ALA A 153 -19.09 2.33 3.98
C ALA A 153 -19.90 3.35 4.79
N SER A 154 -19.79 4.65 4.48
CA SER A 154 -20.30 5.72 5.33
C SER A 154 -21.30 6.67 4.67
N GLY A 155 -21.49 6.56 3.35
CA GLY A 155 -22.32 7.50 2.59
C GLY A 155 -21.75 8.93 2.53
N PHE A 156 -20.47 9.12 2.81
CA PHE A 156 -19.84 10.43 2.67
C PHE A 156 -19.89 10.92 1.23
N SER A 157 -20.25 12.20 1.07
CA SER A 157 -20.15 12.85 -0.23
C SER A 157 -18.69 13.11 -0.58
N GLY A 158 -18.36 13.18 -1.88
CA GLY A 158 -16.98 13.28 -2.36
C GLY A 158 -16.19 14.54 -1.97
N THR A 159 -16.79 15.43 -1.17
CA THR A 159 -16.16 16.67 -0.67
C THR A 159 -15.50 16.50 0.70
N GLN A 160 -15.70 15.37 1.39
CA GLN A 160 -15.08 15.09 2.69
C GLN A 160 -13.90 14.15 2.48
N ALA A 161 -12.72 14.72 2.31
CA ALA A 161 -11.49 13.96 2.23
C ALA A 161 -11.08 13.49 3.63
N VAL A 162 -10.80 12.19 3.78
CA VAL A 162 -10.35 11.57 5.04
C VAL A 162 -9.04 10.85 4.76
N LEU A 163 -8.03 11.10 5.61
CA LEU A 163 -6.76 10.38 5.55
C LEU A 163 -6.81 9.18 6.48
N ILE A 164 -6.19 8.08 6.04
CA ILE A 164 -6.13 6.84 6.81
C ILE A 164 -4.67 6.49 7.06
N GLY A 165 -4.31 6.33 8.32
CA GLY A 165 -2.97 5.94 8.72
C GLY A 165 -2.73 4.42 8.64
N SER A 166 -1.49 3.97 8.86
CA SER A 166 -1.05 2.57 8.79
C SER A 166 -1.80 1.62 9.72
N ARG A 167 -2.37 2.15 10.81
CA ARG A 167 -3.15 1.37 11.78
C ARG A 167 -4.66 1.40 11.51
N GLY A 168 -5.09 1.84 10.34
CA GLY A 168 -6.48 2.01 10.00
C GLY A 168 -7.15 3.20 10.71
N GLN A 169 -6.38 4.14 11.23
CA GLN A 169 -6.90 5.35 11.87
C GLN A 169 -7.43 6.31 10.80
N ILE A 170 -8.63 6.82 11.02
CA ILE A 170 -9.22 7.84 10.16
C ILE A 170 -8.78 9.21 10.67
N MET A 171 -8.09 9.97 9.80
CA MET A 171 -7.69 11.35 10.06
C MET A 171 -8.51 12.26 9.16
N SER A 172 -9.20 13.25 9.75
CA SER A 172 -9.93 14.24 8.96
C SER A 172 -8.95 15.19 8.27
N SER A 173 -9.11 15.39 6.97
CA SER A 173 -8.41 16.47 6.26
C SER A 173 -9.23 17.77 6.37
N THR A 174 -8.56 18.86 6.65
CA THR A 174 -9.13 20.21 6.53
C THR A 174 -9.05 20.69 5.10
#